data_ae610187e5f44a14550e14e584666e5e
#
_entry.id   ae610187e5f44a14550e14e584666e5e
#
_cell.length_a   1.000
_cell.length_b   1.000
_cell.length_c   1.000
_cell.angle_alpha   90.00
_cell.angle_beta   90.00
_cell.angle_gamma   90.00
#
_symmetry.space_group_name_H-M   'P 1'
#
loop_
_entity.id
_entity.type
_entity.pdbx_description
1 polymer ?
#
loop_
_entity_poly.entity_id
_entity_poly.type
_entity_poly.pdbx_seq_one_letter_code
_entity_poly.pdbx_strand_id
1 'polypeptide(L)'
;MQLISIFALATLAASLVAGSKHLGKCPGQPTNGKKPNFVVFLTDDQDYLMDSLKYQKYVQKYFIDQGTQFTHYYTTSSTCCPSRVSFLLGKFAHNHNTTSEVAPYGSYYKFQENKLDDHWLPLWLQEENYRNYYIGKFINGVDATHLGPPKGWEHFEPLVSPGIYNFTHPIFSLNGGPLEEHPGVYQTDLISNKSLALIDSLSERDDPFFFVISPTAPHEEVQVNGDFTPPRPADRHKHLFPDAKVPRTPHFNPAVQDKVSWLKDLPLLSAADIEYLDFMYRQRLRSLQATDELVDAVFKRLEEKGLVDNTYFIYTTDNGFHLGHHRLKAGKSLAYEDDVNLPFIIRGPGIAKNVTRSNPGTHSHFPATILDLAGISRPDDLDATSLFDPDHTESFNLEYWQASSKKTIVDSQNRTAYKSLRIISKDFNLYYSVWCSGEREYYNMATDKYQLKNLYGRTDPNLLNRLDALLSVLYNCKGDVCKSPWNSLHKDNKVKSLKDALKPKYDKYYKSLPKFRFLKCKVYYDVDNEGTN
;
A
#
# COMPACT_ATOMS: atom_id res chain seq x y z
N MET A 1 -63.71 4.98 -52.99
CA MET A 1 -63.16 6.31 -53.22
C MET A 1 -62.58 6.86 -51.92
N GLN A 2 -61.38 7.36 -51.99
CA GLN A 2 -60.54 7.99 -51.00
C GLN A 2 -59.70 7.01 -50.11
N LEU A 3 -58.46 6.85 -50.55
CA LEU A 3 -57.31 6.36 -49.77
C LEU A 3 -56.92 7.36 -48.69
N ILE A 4 -56.74 6.89 -47.46
CA ILE A 4 -56.06 7.64 -46.41
C ILE A 4 -54.73 6.91 -46.11
N SER A 5 -53.63 7.53 -46.52
CA SER A 5 -52.25 7.11 -46.19
C SER A 5 -51.96 7.51 -44.73
N ILE A 6 -51.60 6.52 -43.91
CA ILE A 6 -51.05 6.75 -42.56
C ILE A 6 -49.51 6.76 -42.68
N PHE A 7 -48.95 7.98 -42.48
CA PHE A 7 -47.50 8.13 -42.26
C PHE A 7 -47.18 7.76 -40.82
N ALA A 8 -46.39 6.72 -40.65
CA ALA A 8 -45.77 6.39 -39.37
C ALA A 8 -44.52 7.24 -39.17
N LEU A 9 -44.53 8.16 -38.23
CA LEU A 9 -43.35 8.86 -37.73
C LEU A 9 -42.56 7.94 -36.83
N ALA A 10 -41.42 7.49 -37.31
CA ALA A 10 -40.42 6.85 -36.48
C ALA A 10 -39.60 7.94 -35.75
N THR A 11 -39.85 8.13 -34.46
CA THR A 11 -38.98 8.93 -33.60
C THR A 11 -37.74 8.17 -33.25
N LEU A 12 -36.60 8.52 -33.85
CA LEU A 12 -35.29 8.11 -33.38
C LEU A 12 -35.01 8.80 -32.06
N ALA A 13 -35.03 8.05 -30.96
CA ALA A 13 -34.44 8.47 -29.69
C ALA A 13 -32.93 8.38 -29.80
N ALA A 14 -32.28 9.50 -30.08
CA ALA A 14 -30.83 9.62 -29.95
C ALA A 14 -30.50 9.67 -28.45
N SER A 15 -29.98 8.56 -27.92
CA SER A 15 -29.36 8.53 -26.60
C SER A 15 -28.07 9.38 -26.65
N LEU A 16 -28.13 10.53 -26.03
CA LEU A 16 -26.95 11.33 -25.73
C LEU A 16 -26.12 10.57 -24.70
N VAL A 17 -25.12 9.83 -25.20
CA VAL A 17 -23.99 9.41 -24.39
C VAL A 17 -23.23 10.68 -24.06
N ALA A 18 -23.35 11.16 -22.83
CA ALA A 18 -22.49 12.22 -22.30
C ALA A 18 -21.05 11.69 -22.30
N GLY A 19 -20.30 12.05 -23.34
CA GLY A 19 -18.89 11.74 -23.44
C GLY A 19 -18.13 12.34 -22.27
N SER A 20 -17.50 11.52 -21.47
CA SER A 20 -16.53 11.93 -20.46
C SER A 20 -15.36 12.63 -21.17
N LYS A 21 -15.34 13.95 -21.14
CA LYS A 21 -14.16 14.76 -21.47
C LYS A 21 -13.25 14.71 -20.24
N HIS A 22 -12.10 14.10 -20.43
CA HIS A 22 -10.79 14.21 -19.79
C HIS A 22 -10.15 12.84 -19.53
N LEU A 23 -9.79 12.17 -20.61
CA LEU A 23 -8.68 11.24 -20.55
C LEU A 23 -7.41 12.06 -20.85
N GLY A 24 -6.71 12.54 -19.82
CA GLY A 24 -5.29 12.78 -19.92
C GLY A 24 -4.68 11.49 -20.48
N LYS A 25 -3.80 11.59 -21.51
CA LYS A 25 -3.22 10.39 -22.13
C LYS A 25 -2.56 9.55 -21.06
N CYS A 26 -3.22 8.44 -20.63
CA CYS A 26 -2.52 7.34 -19.97
C CYS A 26 -1.30 6.95 -20.79
N PRO A 27 -0.20 6.53 -20.15
CA PRO A 27 0.94 5.97 -20.85
C PRO A 27 0.41 4.90 -21.82
N GLY A 28 0.75 4.99 -23.08
CA GLY A 28 0.11 4.40 -24.24
C GLY A 28 -0.51 3.02 -24.01
N GLN A 29 -1.77 2.90 -24.38
CA GLN A 29 -2.37 1.56 -24.56
C GLN A 29 -1.52 0.74 -25.52
N PRO A 30 -1.46 -0.61 -25.36
CA PRO A 30 -0.71 -1.46 -26.28
C PRO A 30 -1.09 -1.16 -27.73
N THR A 31 -0.10 -0.95 -28.57
CA THR A 31 -0.28 -0.53 -29.96
C THR A 31 -0.95 -1.57 -30.85
N ASN A 32 -1.14 -2.79 -30.34
CA ASN A 32 -1.71 -3.94 -31.06
C ASN A 32 -3.20 -4.19 -30.80
N GLY A 33 -3.89 -3.35 -30.02
CA GLY A 33 -5.32 -3.49 -29.70
C GLY A 33 -5.66 -4.63 -28.74
N LYS A 34 -4.68 -5.39 -28.21
CA LYS A 34 -4.89 -6.41 -27.18
C LYS A 34 -4.89 -5.74 -25.79
N LYS A 35 -5.77 -6.23 -24.90
CA LYS A 35 -5.71 -5.84 -23.47
C LYS A 35 -4.36 -6.28 -22.87
N PRO A 36 -3.71 -5.45 -22.03
CA PRO A 36 -2.41 -5.79 -21.44
C PRO A 36 -2.54 -6.80 -20.31
N ASN A 37 -1.48 -7.56 -20.08
CA ASN A 37 -1.34 -8.38 -18.89
C ASN A 37 -0.75 -7.55 -17.74
N PHE A 38 -0.96 -8.03 -16.50
CA PHE A 38 -0.38 -7.46 -15.29
C PHE A 38 0.29 -8.53 -14.46
N VAL A 39 1.52 -8.29 -14.03
CA VAL A 39 2.26 -9.12 -13.06
C VAL A 39 2.69 -8.23 -11.91
N VAL A 40 2.27 -8.57 -10.70
CA VAL A 40 2.54 -7.80 -9.49
C VAL A 40 3.37 -8.64 -8.53
N PHE A 41 4.53 -8.14 -8.15
CA PHE A 41 5.32 -8.68 -7.05
C PHE A 41 5.01 -7.84 -5.80
N LEU A 42 4.38 -8.48 -4.81
CA LEU A 42 3.96 -7.85 -3.56
C LEU A 42 4.70 -8.51 -2.39
N THR A 43 5.83 -7.93 -1.99
CA THR A 43 6.62 -8.40 -0.84
C THR A 43 5.94 -8.07 0.50
N ASP A 44 6.49 -8.54 1.61
CA ASP A 44 5.95 -8.36 2.96
C ASP A 44 6.98 -7.66 3.85
N ASP A 45 6.63 -6.48 4.39
CA ASP A 45 7.51 -5.68 5.24
C ASP A 45 8.79 -5.16 4.55
N GLN A 46 8.86 -5.04 3.24
CA GLN A 46 10.08 -4.56 2.61
C GLN A 46 10.26 -3.05 2.82
N ASP A 47 11.39 -2.68 3.37
CA ASP A 47 11.78 -1.29 3.53
C ASP A 47 12.10 -0.60 2.20
N TYR A 48 11.86 0.70 2.16
CA TYR A 48 12.34 1.58 1.11
C TYR A 48 13.54 2.42 1.58
N LEU A 49 13.49 2.95 2.81
CA LEU A 49 14.47 3.90 3.32
C LEU A 49 15.74 3.28 3.89
N MET A 50 15.75 1.97 4.11
CA MET A 50 16.97 1.23 4.47
C MET A 50 17.73 0.70 3.25
N ASP A 51 17.33 1.11 2.04
CA ASP A 51 18.04 0.80 0.80
C ASP A 51 18.05 -0.69 0.39
N SER A 52 17.12 -1.53 0.86
CA SER A 52 17.10 -2.97 0.54
C SER A 52 17.07 -3.25 -0.97
N LEU A 53 16.42 -2.38 -1.76
CA LEU A 53 16.39 -2.50 -3.22
C LEU A 53 17.79 -2.51 -3.86
N LYS A 54 18.80 -1.85 -3.27
CA LYS A 54 20.17 -1.83 -3.80
C LYS A 54 20.84 -3.20 -3.83
N TYR A 55 20.34 -4.12 -3.02
CA TYR A 55 20.84 -5.49 -2.90
C TYR A 55 20.13 -6.49 -3.81
N GLN A 56 19.12 -6.05 -4.57
CA GLN A 56 18.31 -6.87 -5.46
C GLN A 56 18.69 -6.60 -6.92
N LYS A 57 19.61 -7.38 -7.44
CA LYS A 57 20.19 -7.23 -8.79
C LYS A 57 19.15 -7.27 -9.90
N TYR A 58 18.17 -8.15 -9.79
CA TYR A 58 17.19 -8.36 -10.85
C TYR A 58 16.04 -7.35 -10.76
N VAL A 59 15.66 -6.92 -9.57
CA VAL A 59 14.77 -5.77 -9.40
C VAL A 59 15.41 -4.51 -9.98
N GLN A 60 16.71 -4.26 -9.75
CA GLN A 60 17.44 -3.17 -10.42
C GLN A 60 17.33 -3.29 -11.93
N LYS A 61 17.73 -4.44 -12.50
CA LYS A 61 17.79 -4.69 -13.93
C LYS A 61 16.43 -4.56 -14.63
N TYR A 62 15.39 -5.19 -14.07
CA TYR A 62 14.11 -5.31 -14.77
C TYR A 62 13.13 -4.20 -14.43
N PHE A 63 13.22 -3.60 -13.24
CA PHE A 63 12.29 -2.58 -12.78
C PHE A 63 12.89 -1.19 -12.78
N ILE A 64 13.98 -0.94 -12.04
CA ILE A 64 14.53 0.41 -11.88
C ILE A 64 15.10 0.93 -13.20
N ASP A 65 15.93 0.13 -13.88
CA ASP A 65 16.56 0.52 -15.16
C ASP A 65 15.57 0.60 -16.31
N GLN A 66 14.45 -0.13 -16.26
CA GLN A 66 13.50 -0.27 -17.38
C GLN A 66 12.09 0.26 -17.07
N GLY A 67 11.90 0.89 -15.93
CA GLY A 67 10.59 1.37 -15.48
C GLY A 67 10.60 2.78 -14.92
N THR A 68 9.49 3.14 -14.32
CA THR A 68 9.30 4.38 -13.56
C THR A 68 9.17 4.05 -12.08
N GLN A 69 10.03 4.64 -11.25
CA GLN A 69 9.99 4.54 -9.80
C GLN A 69 9.26 5.75 -9.20
N PHE A 70 8.34 5.49 -8.27
CA PHE A 70 7.69 6.54 -7.47
C PHE A 70 8.39 6.66 -6.13
N THR A 71 8.95 7.84 -5.82
CA THR A 71 9.69 8.08 -4.57
C THR A 71 8.79 8.43 -3.38
N HIS A 72 7.55 8.75 -3.65
CA HIS A 72 6.53 9.10 -2.67
C HIS A 72 5.30 8.21 -2.86
N TYR A 73 5.47 6.90 -2.64
CA TYR A 73 4.36 5.95 -2.67
C TYR A 73 4.15 5.34 -1.28
N TYR A 74 2.91 5.33 -0.81
CA TYR A 74 2.62 5.08 0.59
C TYR A 74 1.57 3.97 0.78
N THR A 75 1.73 3.18 1.85
CA THR A 75 0.56 2.57 2.45
C THR A 75 -0.20 3.60 3.28
N THR A 76 -1.51 3.48 3.36
CA THR A 76 -2.34 4.35 4.20
C THR A 76 -2.54 3.80 5.60
N SER A 77 -2.16 2.54 5.82
CA SER A 77 -2.11 1.89 7.13
C SER A 77 -0.91 0.95 7.17
N SER A 78 0.07 1.24 8.01
CA SER A 78 1.37 0.55 8.04
C SER A 78 1.32 -0.80 8.76
N THR A 79 0.38 -1.66 8.34
CA THR A 79 0.26 -3.05 8.80
C THR A 79 -0.38 -3.92 7.71
N CYS A 80 0.02 -5.18 7.64
CA CYS A 80 -0.22 -6.06 6.50
C CYS A 80 -1.69 -6.13 6.06
N CYS A 81 -2.61 -6.51 6.94
CA CYS A 81 -3.98 -6.79 6.58
C CYS A 81 -4.73 -5.56 6.03
N PRO A 82 -4.83 -4.41 6.75
CA PRO A 82 -5.48 -3.21 6.22
C PRO A 82 -4.85 -2.70 4.92
N SER A 83 -3.51 -2.76 4.85
CA SER A 83 -2.77 -2.32 3.68
C SER A 83 -3.11 -3.13 2.43
N ARG A 84 -3.09 -4.47 2.54
CA ARG A 84 -3.39 -5.38 1.42
C ARG A 84 -4.85 -5.29 0.98
N VAL A 85 -5.76 -5.03 1.91
CA VAL A 85 -7.18 -4.75 1.59
C VAL A 85 -7.30 -3.43 0.84
N SER A 86 -6.68 -2.35 1.32
CA SER A 86 -6.65 -1.06 0.61
C SER A 86 -6.06 -1.18 -0.80
N PHE A 87 -5.00 -1.98 -0.97
CA PHE A 87 -4.32 -2.24 -2.23
C PHE A 87 -5.24 -2.87 -3.29
N LEU A 88 -6.15 -3.77 -2.90
CA LEU A 88 -7.06 -4.45 -3.84
C LEU A 88 -8.44 -3.80 -3.95
N LEU A 89 -8.87 -3.01 -2.95
CA LEU A 89 -10.17 -2.35 -2.96
C LEU A 89 -10.13 -0.89 -3.48
N GLY A 90 -8.98 -0.22 -3.40
CA GLY A 90 -8.90 1.21 -3.71
C GLY A 90 -9.57 2.12 -2.68
N LYS A 91 -9.67 1.65 -1.43
CA LYS A 91 -10.34 2.35 -0.32
C LYS A 91 -9.42 2.49 0.89
N PHE A 92 -9.64 3.55 1.68
CA PHE A 92 -8.99 3.71 2.97
C PHE A 92 -9.51 2.69 4.00
N ALA A 93 -8.70 2.40 5.02
CA ALA A 93 -9.03 1.39 6.03
C ALA A 93 -10.33 1.72 6.81
N HIS A 94 -10.61 3.00 7.08
CA HIS A 94 -11.88 3.42 7.69
C HIS A 94 -13.11 3.16 6.81
N ASN A 95 -12.95 3.02 5.49
CA ASN A 95 -14.04 2.73 4.55
C ASN A 95 -14.28 1.23 4.35
N HIS A 96 -13.22 0.42 4.29
CA HIS A 96 -13.40 -1.03 4.17
C HIS A 96 -13.52 -1.73 5.54
N ASN A 97 -13.27 -1.04 6.64
CA ASN A 97 -13.43 -1.49 8.02
C ASN A 97 -12.67 -2.80 8.37
N THR A 98 -11.56 -3.05 7.67
CA THR A 98 -10.59 -4.09 8.00
C THR A 98 -9.37 -3.36 8.56
N THR A 99 -9.37 -3.09 9.86
CA THR A 99 -8.49 -2.11 10.49
C THR A 99 -7.43 -2.74 11.41
N SER A 100 -7.39 -4.07 11.47
CA SER A 100 -6.47 -4.86 12.28
C SER A 100 -5.95 -6.08 11.52
N GLU A 101 -4.91 -6.71 12.01
CA GLU A 101 -4.41 -8.00 11.51
C GLU A 101 -5.20 -9.19 12.05
N VAL A 102 -5.99 -9.00 13.10
CA VAL A 102 -6.69 -10.07 13.81
C VAL A 102 -8.19 -9.79 13.95
N ALA A 103 -8.98 -10.87 14.03
CA ALA A 103 -10.39 -10.80 14.34
C ALA A 103 -10.63 -10.18 15.73
N PRO A 104 -11.75 -9.49 15.97
CA PRO A 104 -12.88 -9.25 15.05
C PRO A 104 -12.70 -8.00 14.17
N TYR A 105 -11.62 -7.23 14.31
CA TYR A 105 -11.46 -5.93 13.66
C TYR A 105 -10.65 -5.99 12.34
N GLY A 106 -10.16 -7.18 12.00
CA GLY A 106 -9.36 -7.40 10.82
C GLY A 106 -9.26 -8.87 10.45
N SER A 107 -8.21 -9.23 9.71
CA SER A 107 -7.95 -10.55 9.13
C SER A 107 -8.88 -10.92 7.98
N TYR A 108 -8.65 -12.07 7.37
CA TYR A 108 -9.50 -12.61 6.32
C TYR A 108 -10.93 -12.88 6.79
N TYR A 109 -11.10 -13.19 8.09
CA TYR A 109 -12.41 -13.25 8.74
C TYR A 109 -13.21 -11.96 8.51
N LYS A 110 -12.64 -10.79 8.84
CA LYS A 110 -13.33 -9.49 8.70
C LYS A 110 -13.58 -9.13 7.24
N PHE A 111 -12.65 -9.49 6.37
CA PHE A 111 -12.80 -9.33 4.92
C PHE A 111 -14.03 -10.09 4.39
N GLN A 112 -14.19 -11.35 4.80
CA GLN A 112 -15.32 -12.20 4.43
C GLN A 112 -16.63 -11.73 5.08
N GLU A 113 -16.60 -11.37 6.37
CA GLU A 113 -17.78 -10.85 7.10
C GLU A 113 -18.36 -9.60 6.42
N ASN A 114 -17.49 -8.70 5.99
CA ASN A 114 -17.88 -7.47 5.29
C ASN A 114 -18.17 -7.69 3.79
N LYS A 115 -18.01 -8.90 3.26
CA LYS A 115 -18.19 -9.24 1.84
C LYS A 115 -17.44 -8.29 0.91
N LEU A 116 -16.17 -8.01 1.23
CA LEU A 116 -15.39 -7.00 0.51
C LEU A 116 -15.04 -7.43 -0.91
N ASP A 117 -15.14 -8.73 -1.21
CA ASP A 117 -14.97 -9.31 -2.53
C ASP A 117 -16.21 -9.15 -3.46
N ASP A 118 -17.30 -8.56 -2.99
CA ASP A 118 -18.46 -8.23 -3.84
C ASP A 118 -18.18 -7.05 -4.77
N HIS A 119 -17.19 -6.21 -4.46
CA HIS A 119 -16.89 -5.01 -5.24
C HIS A 119 -15.42 -4.59 -5.08
N TRP A 120 -14.53 -5.17 -5.90
CA TRP A 120 -13.09 -4.99 -5.81
C TRP A 120 -12.36 -5.32 -7.12
N LEU A 121 -11.07 -4.98 -7.20
CA LEU A 121 -10.28 -5.06 -8.44
C LEU A 121 -10.35 -6.43 -9.15
N PRO A 122 -10.16 -7.60 -8.49
CA PRO A 122 -10.22 -8.88 -9.20
C PRO A 122 -11.58 -9.15 -9.86
N LEU A 123 -12.68 -8.76 -9.22
CA LEU A 123 -14.00 -8.93 -9.80
C LEU A 123 -14.22 -8.02 -11.01
N TRP A 124 -13.87 -6.74 -10.93
CA TRP A 124 -13.96 -5.79 -12.06
C TRP A 124 -13.13 -6.24 -13.26
N LEU A 125 -11.92 -6.78 -13.00
CA LEU A 125 -11.09 -7.35 -14.06
C LEU A 125 -11.73 -8.61 -14.69
N GLN A 126 -12.29 -9.50 -13.87
CA GLN A 126 -12.97 -10.72 -14.35
C GLN A 126 -14.19 -10.37 -15.23
N GLU A 127 -14.98 -9.37 -14.86
CA GLU A 127 -16.11 -8.86 -15.64
C GLU A 127 -15.68 -8.36 -17.03
N GLU A 128 -14.43 -7.95 -17.16
CA GLU A 128 -13.79 -7.50 -18.40
C GLU A 128 -12.94 -8.58 -19.08
N ASN A 129 -13.21 -9.84 -18.76
CA ASN A 129 -12.55 -11.04 -19.31
C ASN A 129 -11.06 -11.19 -18.98
N TYR A 130 -10.58 -10.60 -17.88
CA TYR A 130 -9.28 -10.93 -17.33
C TYR A 130 -9.36 -12.25 -16.55
N ARG A 131 -8.27 -13.02 -16.61
CA ARG A 131 -8.05 -14.18 -15.77
C ARG A 131 -7.15 -13.78 -14.63
N ASN A 132 -7.62 -13.96 -13.40
CA ASN A 132 -6.93 -13.46 -12.23
C ASN A 132 -6.30 -14.58 -11.41
N TYR A 133 -5.04 -14.41 -11.01
CA TYR A 133 -4.21 -15.43 -10.37
C TYR A 133 -3.52 -14.84 -9.15
N TYR A 134 -3.48 -15.60 -8.06
CA TYR A 134 -2.82 -15.20 -6.82
C TYR A 134 -2.02 -16.37 -6.25
N ILE A 135 -0.73 -16.16 -5.94
CA ILE A 135 0.13 -17.16 -5.28
C ILE A 135 0.92 -16.47 -4.15
N GLY A 136 0.84 -17.01 -2.93
CA GLY A 136 1.62 -16.54 -1.78
C GLY A 136 0.79 -15.92 -0.66
N LYS A 137 1.39 -15.04 0.15
CA LYS A 137 0.71 -14.41 1.28
C LYS A 137 -0.42 -13.48 0.79
N PHE A 138 -1.63 -13.76 1.22
CA PHE A 138 -2.81 -12.92 0.93
C PHE A 138 -3.07 -11.91 2.06
N ILE A 139 -4.07 -12.12 2.87
CA ILE A 139 -4.43 -11.31 4.04
C ILE A 139 -4.15 -12.15 5.29
N ASN A 140 -3.81 -11.54 6.41
CA ASN A 140 -3.65 -12.26 7.67
C ASN A 140 -4.92 -13.07 8.00
N GLY A 141 -4.76 -14.25 8.61
CA GLY A 141 -5.88 -15.08 9.04
C GLY A 141 -6.48 -15.98 7.95
N VAL A 142 -5.78 -16.22 6.84
CA VAL A 142 -6.07 -17.38 5.99
C VAL A 142 -5.59 -18.62 6.76
N ASP A 143 -6.53 -19.44 7.21
CA ASP A 143 -6.30 -20.63 8.01
C ASP A 143 -7.24 -21.77 7.59
N ALA A 144 -7.11 -22.96 8.20
CA ALA A 144 -7.90 -24.13 7.86
C ALA A 144 -9.43 -23.93 7.97
N THR A 145 -9.89 -22.90 8.67
CA THR A 145 -11.31 -22.58 8.85
C THR A 145 -11.82 -21.50 7.89
N HIS A 146 -10.89 -20.78 7.23
CA HIS A 146 -11.16 -19.67 6.32
C HIS A 146 -10.33 -19.83 5.03
N LEU A 147 -10.65 -20.84 4.20
CA LEU A 147 -9.94 -21.18 2.97
C LEU A 147 -10.68 -20.77 1.70
N GLY A 148 -11.97 -20.46 1.77
CA GLY A 148 -12.77 -20.18 0.58
C GLY A 148 -12.15 -19.04 -0.26
N PRO A 149 -11.95 -19.26 -1.57
CA PRO A 149 -11.37 -18.23 -2.42
C PRO A 149 -12.30 -17.01 -2.51
N PRO A 150 -11.77 -15.79 -2.44
CA PRO A 150 -12.58 -14.61 -2.71
C PRO A 150 -12.98 -14.56 -4.19
N LYS A 151 -14.08 -13.87 -4.49
CA LYS A 151 -14.59 -13.74 -5.86
C LYS A 151 -13.59 -13.08 -6.79
N GLY A 152 -13.64 -13.43 -8.06
CA GLY A 152 -12.82 -12.81 -9.09
C GLY A 152 -11.49 -13.52 -9.36
N TRP A 153 -11.07 -14.47 -8.54
CA TRP A 153 -9.86 -15.26 -8.77
C TRP A 153 -10.20 -16.58 -9.45
N GLU A 154 -9.49 -16.91 -10.52
CA GLU A 154 -9.55 -18.21 -11.18
C GLU A 154 -8.61 -19.22 -10.50
N HIS A 155 -7.42 -18.77 -10.12
CA HIS A 155 -6.46 -19.55 -9.36
C HIS A 155 -6.08 -18.75 -8.14
N PHE A 156 -6.48 -19.22 -6.98
CA PHE A 156 -6.17 -18.60 -5.70
C PHE A 156 -5.44 -19.61 -4.83
N GLU A 157 -4.14 -19.42 -4.67
CA GLU A 157 -3.26 -20.35 -3.97
C GLU A 157 -2.49 -19.61 -2.86
N PRO A 158 -3.19 -19.23 -1.78
CA PRO A 158 -2.59 -18.51 -0.68
C PRO A 158 -1.75 -19.41 0.21
N LEU A 159 -0.76 -18.80 0.87
CA LEU A 159 -0.17 -19.36 2.06
C LEU A 159 -1.18 -19.41 3.20
N VAL A 160 -1.19 -20.54 3.92
CA VAL A 160 -2.14 -20.83 5.00
C VAL A 160 -1.41 -20.91 6.34
N SER A 161 -2.01 -20.34 7.40
CA SER A 161 -1.47 -20.41 8.77
C SER A 161 -1.46 -21.84 9.28
N PRO A 162 -0.39 -22.31 9.98
CA PRO A 162 0.77 -21.54 10.46
C PRO A 162 1.93 -21.41 9.45
N GLY A 163 1.80 -21.92 8.22
CA GLY A 163 2.84 -21.92 7.18
C GLY A 163 3.15 -20.55 6.56
N ILE A 164 2.33 -19.52 6.78
CA ILE A 164 2.51 -18.17 6.20
C ILE A 164 3.88 -17.60 6.53
N TYR A 165 4.28 -17.67 7.79
CA TYR A 165 5.52 -17.08 8.31
C TYR A 165 6.58 -18.14 8.65
N ASN A 166 6.49 -19.32 8.04
CA ASN A 166 7.50 -20.36 8.15
C ASN A 166 8.20 -20.55 6.81
N PHE A 167 9.43 -20.10 6.71
CA PHE A 167 10.19 -20.10 5.45
C PHE A 167 10.61 -21.47 4.96
N THR A 168 10.57 -22.50 5.82
CA THR A 168 10.98 -23.87 5.49
C THR A 168 9.89 -24.92 5.69
N HIS A 169 8.69 -24.50 6.00
CA HIS A 169 7.51 -25.37 6.06
C HIS A 169 6.26 -24.58 5.60
N PRO A 170 6.24 -24.13 4.34
CA PRO A 170 5.06 -23.45 3.82
C PRO A 170 3.89 -24.41 3.68
N ILE A 171 2.70 -23.88 3.89
CA ILE A 171 1.42 -24.58 3.71
C ILE A 171 0.60 -23.78 2.71
N PHE A 172 0.06 -24.43 1.71
CA PHE A 172 -0.79 -23.82 0.69
C PHE A 172 -2.17 -24.49 0.64
N SER A 173 -3.13 -23.80 0.02
CA SER A 173 -4.41 -24.38 -0.38
C SER A 173 -4.82 -23.78 -1.72
N LEU A 174 -4.97 -24.61 -2.73
CA LEU A 174 -5.44 -24.19 -4.04
C LEU A 174 -6.97 -24.10 -4.05
N ASN A 175 -7.51 -22.90 -4.30
CA ASN A 175 -8.95 -22.62 -4.44
C ASN A 175 -9.81 -23.16 -3.28
N GLY A 176 -9.26 -23.11 -2.04
CA GLY A 176 -9.95 -23.64 -0.85
C GLY A 176 -9.96 -25.16 -0.74
N GLY A 177 -9.17 -25.85 -1.57
CA GLY A 177 -8.98 -27.30 -1.52
C GLY A 177 -8.15 -27.76 -0.31
N PRO A 178 -7.72 -29.02 -0.29
CA PRO A 178 -6.92 -29.58 0.82
C PRO A 178 -5.65 -28.78 1.07
N LEU A 179 -5.18 -28.82 2.32
CA LEU A 179 -3.90 -28.23 2.69
C LEU A 179 -2.74 -29.04 2.09
N GLU A 180 -1.80 -28.33 1.47
CA GLU A 180 -0.57 -28.90 0.95
C GLU A 180 0.61 -28.41 1.81
N GLU A 181 1.14 -29.30 2.63
CA GLU A 181 2.29 -29.02 3.48
C GLU A 181 3.58 -29.41 2.77
N HIS A 182 4.59 -28.54 2.85
CA HIS A 182 5.88 -28.74 2.19
C HIS A 182 7.05 -28.62 3.18
N PRO A 183 7.21 -29.59 4.12
CA PRO A 183 8.28 -29.53 5.11
C PRO A 183 9.65 -29.63 4.43
N GLY A 184 10.59 -28.77 4.85
CA GLY A 184 11.95 -28.70 4.31
C GLY A 184 12.10 -27.95 2.98
N VAL A 185 10.99 -27.48 2.38
CA VAL A 185 11.03 -26.71 1.13
C VAL A 185 11.07 -25.21 1.45
N TYR A 186 12.00 -24.49 0.82
CA TYR A 186 12.08 -23.04 1.01
C TYR A 186 10.90 -22.34 0.34
N GLN A 187 10.17 -21.55 1.11
CA GLN A 187 8.87 -20.98 0.73
C GLN A 187 8.95 -20.15 -0.56
N THR A 188 9.93 -19.26 -0.70
CA THR A 188 10.03 -18.39 -1.88
C THR A 188 10.38 -19.21 -3.14
N ASP A 189 11.18 -20.28 -3.02
CA ASP A 189 11.48 -21.18 -4.14
C ASP A 189 10.21 -21.93 -4.59
N LEU A 190 9.38 -22.35 -3.63
CA LEU A 190 8.11 -23.01 -3.97
C LEU A 190 7.14 -22.03 -4.66
N ILE A 191 7.03 -20.78 -4.18
CA ILE A 191 6.25 -19.74 -4.86
C ILE A 191 6.77 -19.52 -6.29
N SER A 192 8.09 -19.49 -6.48
CA SER A 192 8.71 -19.38 -7.80
C SER A 192 8.28 -20.53 -8.71
N ASN A 193 8.43 -21.79 -8.26
CA ASN A 193 8.08 -22.97 -9.04
C ASN A 193 6.58 -23.01 -9.41
N LYS A 194 5.69 -22.69 -8.46
CA LYS A 194 4.24 -22.60 -8.70
C LYS A 194 3.92 -21.49 -9.71
N SER A 195 4.59 -20.33 -9.61
CA SER A 195 4.41 -19.22 -10.54
C SER A 195 4.85 -19.57 -11.96
N LEU A 196 5.99 -20.27 -12.12
CA LEU A 196 6.47 -20.70 -13.44
C LEU A 196 5.52 -21.74 -14.08
N ALA A 197 5.05 -22.72 -13.30
CA ALA A 197 4.09 -23.71 -13.78
C ALA A 197 2.77 -23.05 -14.24
N LEU A 198 2.31 -22.03 -13.50
CA LEU A 198 1.14 -21.26 -13.90
C LEU A 198 1.39 -20.50 -15.20
N ILE A 199 2.52 -19.78 -15.34
CA ILE A 199 2.86 -19.05 -16.57
C ILE A 199 2.92 -19.98 -17.77
N ASP A 200 3.42 -21.20 -17.63
CA ASP A 200 3.43 -22.20 -18.70
C ASP A 200 2.02 -22.51 -19.20
N SER A 201 1.05 -22.62 -18.31
CA SER A 201 -0.35 -22.86 -18.66
C SER A 201 -1.04 -21.65 -19.31
N LEU A 202 -0.61 -20.42 -18.96
CA LEU A 202 -1.18 -19.16 -19.48
C LEU A 202 -0.80 -18.91 -20.94
N SER A 203 0.38 -19.35 -21.36
CA SER A 203 0.90 -19.10 -22.70
C SER A 203 0.13 -19.81 -23.81
N GLU A 204 -0.73 -20.75 -23.47
CA GLU A 204 -1.60 -21.47 -24.40
C GLU A 204 -2.91 -20.72 -24.70
N ARG A 205 -3.11 -19.51 -24.15
CA ARG A 205 -4.35 -18.74 -24.21
C ARG A 205 -4.09 -17.30 -24.63
N ASP A 206 -5.08 -16.69 -25.27
CA ASP A 206 -5.07 -15.30 -25.73
C ASP A 206 -5.70 -14.30 -24.73
N ASP A 207 -6.32 -14.81 -23.65
CA ASP A 207 -7.00 -13.96 -22.66
C ASP A 207 -5.98 -13.13 -21.85
N PRO A 208 -6.27 -11.86 -21.54
CA PRO A 208 -5.42 -11.06 -20.68
C PRO A 208 -5.46 -11.60 -19.24
N PHE A 209 -4.37 -11.42 -18.49
CA PHE A 209 -4.30 -11.88 -17.12
C PHE A 209 -3.82 -10.83 -16.13
N PHE A 210 -4.26 -10.96 -14.89
CA PHE A 210 -3.77 -10.25 -13.73
C PHE A 210 -3.21 -11.26 -12.72
N PHE A 211 -1.91 -11.22 -12.49
CA PHE A 211 -1.22 -12.18 -11.65
C PHE A 211 -0.48 -11.50 -10.49
N VAL A 212 -0.85 -11.82 -9.26
CA VAL A 212 -0.17 -11.36 -8.04
C VAL A 212 0.68 -12.48 -7.47
N ILE A 213 1.98 -12.23 -7.34
CA ILE A 213 2.98 -13.10 -6.73
C ILE A 213 3.43 -12.44 -5.43
N SER A 214 3.13 -13.08 -4.30
CA SER A 214 3.27 -12.45 -3.00
C SER A 214 4.12 -13.28 -2.02
N PRO A 215 5.48 -13.20 -2.14
CA PRO A 215 6.37 -13.85 -1.18
C PRO A 215 6.30 -13.18 0.20
N THR A 216 6.47 -13.95 1.28
CA THR A 216 6.50 -13.41 2.64
C THR A 216 7.83 -12.69 2.96
N ALA A 217 8.91 -12.96 2.22
CA ALA A 217 10.18 -12.25 2.43
C ALA A 217 10.03 -10.73 2.17
N PRO A 218 10.67 -9.87 3.01
CA PRO A 218 11.58 -10.16 4.11
C PRO A 218 10.96 -10.13 5.52
N HIS A 219 9.66 -10.42 5.67
CA HIS A 219 8.99 -10.47 6.98
C HIS A 219 9.70 -11.43 7.94
N GLU A 220 9.62 -11.19 9.25
CA GLU A 220 10.10 -12.08 10.30
C GLU A 220 9.40 -13.46 10.25
N GLU A 221 10.09 -14.52 10.66
CA GLU A 221 9.41 -15.79 10.98
C GLU A 221 8.61 -15.66 12.27
N VAL A 222 7.43 -16.28 12.31
CA VAL A 222 6.62 -16.40 13.51
C VAL A 222 6.70 -17.84 14.00
N GLN A 223 7.26 -18.03 15.19
CA GLN A 223 7.44 -19.33 15.81
C GLN A 223 6.11 -19.84 16.39
N VAL A 224 6.00 -21.14 16.65
CA VAL A 224 4.78 -21.77 17.21
C VAL A 224 4.35 -21.14 18.55
N ASN A 225 5.30 -20.65 19.35
CA ASN A 225 5.03 -19.96 20.61
C ASN A 225 4.64 -18.47 20.43
N GLY A 226 4.53 -18.02 19.18
CA GLY A 226 4.22 -16.62 18.83
C GLY A 226 5.42 -15.67 18.85
N ASP A 227 6.64 -16.16 19.07
CA ASP A 227 7.83 -15.34 18.99
C ASP A 227 8.18 -15.04 17.53
N PHE A 228 8.68 -13.84 17.33
CA PHE A 228 9.20 -13.41 16.04
C PHE A 228 10.72 -13.56 16.00
N THR A 229 11.23 -14.10 14.97
CA THR A 229 12.67 -14.23 14.74
C THR A 229 13.04 -13.65 13.38
N PRO A 230 14.30 -13.24 13.19
CA PRO A 230 14.71 -12.74 11.87
C PRO A 230 14.36 -13.71 10.74
N PRO A 231 14.00 -13.22 9.56
CA PRO A 231 13.68 -14.09 8.44
C PRO A 231 14.81 -15.05 8.12
N ARG A 232 14.46 -16.29 7.83
CA ARG A 232 15.43 -17.32 7.45
C ARG A 232 15.76 -17.18 5.96
N PRO A 233 17.02 -16.92 5.57
CA PRO A 233 17.40 -16.93 4.17
C PRO A 233 17.52 -18.37 3.65
N ALA A 234 17.38 -18.55 2.33
CA ALA A 234 17.77 -19.80 1.69
C ALA A 234 19.24 -20.11 1.96
N ASP A 235 19.58 -21.39 2.04
CA ASP A 235 20.94 -21.84 2.43
C ASP A 235 22.01 -21.25 1.52
N ARG A 236 21.73 -21.15 0.21
CA ARG A 236 22.63 -20.56 -0.78
C ARG A 236 22.93 -19.07 -0.56
N HIS A 237 22.11 -18.36 0.23
CA HIS A 237 22.26 -16.92 0.48
C HIS A 237 22.81 -16.58 1.87
N LYS A 238 22.99 -17.55 2.78
CA LYS A 238 23.42 -17.31 4.17
C LYS A 238 24.75 -16.58 4.31
N HIS A 239 25.63 -16.72 3.33
CA HIS A 239 26.97 -16.13 3.33
C HIS A 239 27.03 -14.69 2.82
N LEU A 240 25.94 -14.20 2.19
CA LEU A 240 25.92 -12.88 1.57
C LEU A 240 25.90 -11.75 2.60
N PHE A 241 26.45 -10.60 2.23
CA PHE A 241 26.39 -9.34 2.98
C PHE A 241 26.85 -9.44 4.44
N PRO A 242 28.03 -10.05 4.76
CA PRO A 242 28.43 -10.27 6.16
C PRO A 242 28.62 -8.98 6.94
N ASP A 243 28.99 -7.87 6.27
CA ASP A 243 29.30 -6.59 6.88
C ASP A 243 28.16 -5.57 6.78
N ALA A 244 27.01 -5.94 6.18
CA ALA A 244 25.90 -5.02 6.03
C ALA A 244 25.32 -4.62 7.39
N LYS A 245 25.05 -3.33 7.54
CA LYS A 245 24.47 -2.72 8.74
C LYS A 245 23.28 -1.87 8.35
N VAL A 246 22.32 -1.74 9.26
CA VAL A 246 21.24 -0.76 9.11
C VAL A 246 21.86 0.60 8.80
N PRO A 247 21.38 1.37 7.83
CA PRO A 247 21.91 2.70 7.55
C PRO A 247 21.90 3.60 8.79
N ARG A 248 23.05 4.17 9.12
CA ARG A 248 23.22 5.06 10.28
C ARG A 248 22.78 6.49 9.94
N THR A 249 21.53 6.60 9.54
CA THR A 249 20.86 7.88 9.26
C THR A 249 20.67 8.70 10.54
N PRO A 250 20.46 10.01 10.49
CA PRO A 250 20.30 10.86 11.68
C PRO A 250 19.23 10.42 12.68
N HIS A 251 18.18 9.71 12.23
CA HIS A 251 17.13 9.18 13.10
C HIS A 251 17.36 7.74 13.57
N PHE A 252 18.47 7.10 13.18
CA PHE A 252 18.88 5.84 13.77
C PHE A 252 19.42 6.05 15.17
N ASN A 253 18.73 5.56 16.20
CA ASN A 253 19.09 5.68 17.62
C ASN A 253 19.57 7.09 17.99
N PRO A 254 18.82 8.17 17.69
CA PRO A 254 19.28 9.54 17.83
C PRO A 254 19.51 9.90 19.31
N ALA A 255 20.60 10.63 19.60
CA ALA A 255 20.90 11.08 20.96
C ALA A 255 19.81 12.06 21.49
N VAL A 256 19.21 12.83 20.60
CA VAL A 256 18.10 13.76 20.89
C VAL A 256 16.99 13.55 19.88
N GLN A 257 15.77 13.45 20.36
CA GLN A 257 14.57 13.44 19.51
C GLN A 257 13.45 14.26 20.16
N ASP A 258 12.73 15.00 19.33
CA ASP A 258 11.61 15.83 19.74
C ASP A 258 10.32 15.25 19.13
N LYS A 259 9.66 14.44 19.91
CA LYS A 259 8.53 13.58 19.54
C LYS A 259 7.39 13.73 20.54
N VAL A 260 6.29 13.03 20.29
CA VAL A 260 5.27 12.81 21.33
C VAL A 260 5.87 12.09 22.53
N SER A 261 5.27 12.28 23.71
CA SER A 261 5.84 11.92 25.01
C SER A 261 6.36 10.48 25.07
N TRP A 262 5.55 9.52 24.63
CA TRP A 262 5.89 8.10 24.76
C TRP A 262 7.02 7.65 23.83
N LEU A 263 7.25 8.32 22.69
CA LEU A 263 8.41 8.10 21.81
C LEU A 263 9.65 8.86 22.29
N LYS A 264 9.44 10.10 22.73
CA LYS A 264 10.54 10.95 23.22
C LYS A 264 11.30 10.29 24.36
N ASP A 265 10.57 9.62 25.25
CA ASP A 265 11.10 9.03 26.47
C ASP A 265 11.69 7.62 26.27
N LEU A 266 11.67 7.07 25.04
CA LEU A 266 12.34 5.82 24.75
C LEU A 266 13.84 5.90 25.07
N PRO A 267 14.42 4.89 25.74
CA PRO A 267 15.86 4.87 26.03
C PRO A 267 16.67 4.73 24.74
N LEU A 268 17.92 5.14 24.78
CA LEU A 268 18.87 4.81 23.73
C LEU A 268 19.00 3.29 23.62
N LEU A 269 19.06 2.81 22.40
CA LEU A 269 19.35 1.40 22.12
C LEU A 269 20.77 1.07 22.60
N SER A 270 20.89 -0.06 23.27
CA SER A 270 22.18 -0.60 23.72
C SER A 270 23.01 -1.10 22.54
N ALA A 271 24.31 -1.31 22.77
CA ALA A 271 25.18 -1.92 21.78
C ALA A 271 24.67 -3.31 21.33
N ALA A 272 24.13 -4.11 22.27
CA ALA A 272 23.55 -5.41 21.97
C ALA A 272 22.26 -5.30 21.10
N ASP A 273 21.39 -4.32 21.39
CA ASP A 273 20.22 -4.05 20.53
C ASP A 273 20.67 -3.70 19.11
N ILE A 274 21.66 -2.81 18.98
CA ILE A 274 22.17 -2.36 17.68
C ILE A 274 22.79 -3.53 16.89
N GLU A 275 23.56 -4.40 17.55
CA GLU A 275 24.14 -5.59 16.92
C GLU A 275 23.05 -6.55 16.43
N TYR A 276 22.02 -6.77 17.23
CA TYR A 276 20.87 -7.59 16.84
C TYR A 276 20.11 -6.99 15.65
N LEU A 277 19.90 -5.67 15.61
CA LEU A 277 19.25 -5.00 14.48
C LEU A 277 20.08 -5.09 13.20
N ASP A 278 21.41 -4.99 13.29
CA ASP A 278 22.30 -5.22 12.15
C ASP A 278 22.25 -6.67 11.68
N PHE A 279 22.17 -7.63 12.60
CA PHE A 279 21.95 -9.04 12.25
C PHE A 279 20.60 -9.25 11.55
N MET A 280 19.53 -8.69 12.09
CA MET A 280 18.20 -8.72 11.48
C MET A 280 18.22 -8.14 10.06
N TYR A 281 18.84 -6.98 9.87
CA TYR A 281 18.98 -6.34 8.57
C TYR A 281 19.68 -7.27 7.54
N ARG A 282 20.80 -7.90 7.94
CA ARG A 282 21.47 -8.90 7.09
C ARG A 282 20.56 -10.06 6.71
N GLN A 283 19.78 -10.58 7.65
CA GLN A 283 18.85 -11.68 7.38
C GLN A 283 17.74 -11.25 6.41
N ARG A 284 17.21 -10.02 6.55
CA ARG A 284 16.23 -9.44 5.62
C ARG A 284 16.80 -9.31 4.21
N LEU A 285 18.01 -8.75 4.07
CA LEU A 285 18.69 -8.64 2.78
C LEU A 285 18.92 -10.00 2.12
N ARG A 286 19.32 -11.00 2.91
CA ARG A 286 19.57 -12.38 2.44
C ARG A 286 18.29 -13.09 2.01
N SER A 287 17.19 -12.92 2.74
CA SER A 287 15.89 -13.52 2.38
C SER A 287 15.32 -12.90 1.09
N LEU A 288 15.55 -11.61 0.85
CA LEU A 288 15.17 -10.93 -0.39
C LEU A 288 15.92 -11.46 -1.63
N GLN A 289 17.06 -12.15 -1.47
CA GLN A 289 17.76 -12.71 -2.64
C GLN A 289 16.96 -13.80 -3.35
N ALA A 290 16.23 -14.63 -2.61
CA ALA A 290 15.34 -15.61 -3.23
C ALA A 290 14.15 -14.94 -3.94
N THR A 291 13.67 -13.82 -3.41
CA THR A 291 12.65 -12.99 -4.09
C THR A 291 13.23 -12.35 -5.37
N ASP A 292 14.46 -11.91 -5.34
CA ASP A 292 15.14 -11.35 -6.52
C ASP A 292 15.33 -12.42 -7.62
N GLU A 293 15.71 -13.65 -7.25
CA GLU A 293 15.77 -14.79 -8.16
C GLU A 293 14.40 -15.18 -8.73
N LEU A 294 13.34 -15.12 -7.92
CA LEU A 294 11.96 -15.35 -8.37
C LEU A 294 11.57 -14.30 -9.42
N VAL A 295 11.92 -13.04 -9.22
CA VAL A 295 11.68 -11.97 -10.23
C VAL A 295 12.37 -12.30 -11.55
N ASP A 296 13.65 -12.73 -11.51
CA ASP A 296 14.40 -13.11 -12.71
C ASP A 296 13.76 -14.30 -13.44
N ALA A 297 13.38 -15.31 -12.68
CA ALA A 297 12.78 -16.54 -13.24
C ALA A 297 11.44 -16.26 -13.91
N VAL A 298 10.56 -15.49 -13.27
CA VAL A 298 9.24 -15.11 -13.82
C VAL A 298 9.43 -14.23 -15.05
N PHE A 299 10.33 -13.25 -14.99
CA PHE A 299 10.58 -12.38 -16.13
C PHE A 299 11.07 -13.15 -17.35
N LYS A 300 12.08 -14.02 -17.19
CA LYS A 300 12.61 -14.86 -18.26
C LYS A 300 11.55 -15.80 -18.84
N ARG A 301 10.72 -16.42 -17.99
CA ARG A 301 9.66 -17.30 -18.47
C ARG A 301 8.64 -16.54 -19.34
N LEU A 302 8.23 -15.34 -18.94
CA LEU A 302 7.34 -14.49 -19.74
C LEU A 302 8.02 -14.00 -21.03
N GLU A 303 9.35 -13.76 -21.01
CA GLU A 303 10.13 -13.43 -22.21
C GLU A 303 10.18 -14.60 -23.19
N GLU A 304 10.48 -15.82 -22.71
CA GLU A 304 10.45 -17.05 -23.51
C GLU A 304 9.08 -17.30 -24.16
N LYS A 305 8.00 -16.89 -23.50
CA LYS A 305 6.62 -16.99 -23.99
C LYS A 305 6.18 -15.82 -24.89
N GLY A 306 7.05 -14.81 -25.10
CA GLY A 306 6.73 -13.62 -25.90
C GLY A 306 5.68 -12.69 -25.28
N LEU A 307 5.50 -12.74 -23.95
CA LEU A 307 4.45 -12.00 -23.25
C LEU A 307 4.91 -10.67 -22.67
N VAL A 308 6.23 -10.40 -22.57
CA VAL A 308 6.80 -9.24 -21.89
C VAL A 308 6.32 -7.92 -22.49
N ASP A 309 6.26 -7.81 -23.81
CA ASP A 309 5.95 -6.55 -24.51
C ASP A 309 4.51 -6.07 -24.30
N ASN A 310 3.60 -6.98 -23.94
CA ASN A 310 2.20 -6.67 -23.62
C ASN A 310 1.89 -6.81 -22.12
N THR A 311 2.90 -6.73 -21.24
CA THR A 311 2.73 -6.93 -19.80
C THR A 311 3.22 -5.72 -19.02
N TYR A 312 2.38 -5.24 -18.10
CA TYR A 312 2.80 -4.33 -17.03
C TYR A 312 3.31 -5.13 -15.85
N PHE A 313 4.52 -4.81 -15.41
CA PHE A 313 5.13 -5.38 -14.21
C PHE A 313 5.17 -4.33 -13.12
N ILE A 314 4.68 -4.67 -11.93
CA ILE A 314 4.68 -3.82 -10.76
C ILE A 314 5.46 -4.51 -9.63
N TYR A 315 6.35 -3.78 -8.98
CA TYR A 315 7.07 -4.24 -7.79
C TYR A 315 6.76 -3.30 -6.63
N THR A 316 6.23 -3.85 -5.54
CA THR A 316 5.88 -3.10 -4.33
C THR A 316 5.87 -4.02 -3.09
N THR A 317 5.56 -3.46 -1.94
CA THR A 317 5.39 -4.16 -0.65
C THR A 317 4.11 -3.69 0.02
N ASP A 318 3.64 -4.41 1.03
CA ASP A 318 2.42 -4.03 1.77
C ASP A 318 2.65 -2.88 2.77
N ASN A 319 3.76 -2.86 3.48
CA ASN A 319 4.18 -1.76 4.36
C ASN A 319 5.70 -1.72 4.47
N GLY A 320 6.23 -0.61 5.00
CA GLY A 320 7.62 -0.45 5.34
C GLY A 320 8.00 -1.12 6.66
N PHE A 321 9.22 -0.86 7.12
CA PHE A 321 9.76 -1.45 8.34
C PHE A 321 10.89 -0.61 8.91
N HIS A 322 10.96 -0.45 10.23
CA HIS A 322 12.02 0.25 10.91
C HIS A 322 12.93 -0.69 11.72
N LEU A 323 14.22 -0.35 11.78
CA LEU A 323 15.25 -1.06 12.55
C LEU A 323 16.11 -0.04 13.30
N GLY A 324 15.72 0.33 14.50
CA GLY A 324 16.48 1.28 15.33
C GLY A 324 16.18 2.75 15.07
N HIS A 325 15.34 3.07 14.09
CA HIS A 325 14.91 4.45 13.81
C HIS A 325 14.05 4.96 14.96
N HIS A 326 14.25 6.24 15.35
CA HIS A 326 13.56 6.87 16.48
C HIS A 326 13.68 6.10 17.82
N ARG A 327 14.79 5.35 18.03
CA ARG A 327 15.04 4.47 19.19
C ARG A 327 14.07 3.27 19.28
N LEU A 328 13.30 3.02 18.23
CA LEU A 328 12.43 1.85 18.14
C LEU A 328 13.27 0.61 17.80
N LYS A 329 12.86 -0.54 18.31
CA LYS A 329 13.43 -1.84 17.90
C LYS A 329 12.98 -2.20 16.50
N ALA A 330 13.00 -3.46 16.13
CA ALA A 330 12.45 -3.92 14.87
C ALA A 330 10.91 -3.80 14.88
N GLY A 331 10.33 -3.26 13.82
CA GLY A 331 8.87 -3.16 13.71
C GLY A 331 8.34 -2.24 12.64
N LYS A 332 7.03 -1.97 12.75
CA LYS A 332 6.23 -1.15 11.86
C LYS A 332 5.06 -0.51 12.62
N SER A 333 4.03 -0.05 11.93
CA SER A 333 2.75 0.42 12.50
C SER A 333 2.71 1.90 12.90
N LEU A 334 3.70 2.68 12.51
CA LEU A 334 3.70 4.13 12.72
C LEU A 334 3.48 4.88 11.40
N ALA A 335 3.18 6.18 11.52
CA ALA A 335 3.02 7.05 10.36
C ALA A 335 4.34 7.71 9.90
N TYR A 336 5.49 7.25 10.42
CA TYR A 336 6.79 7.73 9.97
C TYR A 336 7.18 7.13 8.63
N GLU A 337 8.00 7.86 7.89
CA GLU A 337 8.40 7.48 6.53
C GLU A 337 8.93 6.05 6.42
N ASP A 338 9.64 5.56 7.44
CA ASP A 338 10.18 4.18 7.44
C ASP A 338 9.10 3.10 7.32
N ASP A 339 7.93 3.36 7.88
CA ASP A 339 6.83 2.39 7.95
C ASP A 339 5.81 2.57 6.82
N VAL A 340 5.69 3.78 6.27
CA VAL A 340 4.62 4.11 5.31
C VAL A 340 5.10 4.38 3.90
N ASN A 341 6.34 4.84 3.68
CA ASN A 341 6.88 5.08 2.34
C ASN A 341 7.45 3.79 1.76
N LEU A 342 6.95 3.40 0.59
CA LEU A 342 7.14 2.07 0.01
C LEU A 342 7.89 2.12 -1.31
N PRO A 343 8.62 1.07 -1.68
CA PRO A 343 9.03 0.89 -3.05
C PRO A 343 7.79 0.70 -3.93
N PHE A 344 7.70 1.46 -5.00
CA PHE A 344 6.73 1.25 -6.06
C PHE A 344 7.37 1.55 -7.41
N ILE A 345 7.55 0.51 -8.21
CA ILE A 345 8.14 0.61 -9.52
C ILE A 345 7.21 -0.07 -10.51
N ILE A 346 6.95 0.60 -11.62
CA ILE A 346 6.13 0.07 -12.72
C ILE A 346 6.90 0.13 -14.02
N ARG A 347 6.85 -0.94 -14.81
CA ARG A 347 7.31 -0.99 -16.19
C ARG A 347 6.24 -1.62 -17.07
N GLY A 348 6.27 -1.32 -18.36
CA GLY A 348 5.33 -1.90 -19.33
C GLY A 348 5.12 -0.98 -20.54
N PRO A 349 4.16 -1.30 -21.38
CA PRO A 349 3.85 -0.51 -22.58
C PRO A 349 3.64 0.98 -22.25
N GLY A 350 4.36 1.87 -22.93
CA GLY A 350 4.23 3.31 -22.75
C GLY A 350 4.76 3.90 -21.43
N ILE A 351 5.28 3.07 -20.51
CA ILE A 351 5.93 3.54 -19.27
C ILE A 351 7.36 4.00 -19.59
N ALA A 352 7.72 5.20 -19.14
CA ALA A 352 9.06 5.74 -19.31
C ALA A 352 10.09 4.91 -18.53
N LYS A 353 11.25 4.65 -19.17
CA LYS A 353 12.33 3.83 -18.62
C LYS A 353 13.31 4.68 -17.83
N ASN A 354 13.83 4.15 -16.73
CA ASN A 354 14.82 4.80 -15.86
C ASN A 354 14.38 6.22 -15.45
N VAL A 355 13.11 6.35 -15.03
CA VAL A 355 12.50 7.62 -14.62
C VAL A 355 12.08 7.54 -13.17
N THR A 356 12.29 8.65 -12.45
CA THR A 356 11.80 8.84 -11.10
C THR A 356 10.68 9.87 -11.10
N ARG A 357 9.57 9.57 -10.43
CA ARG A 357 8.45 10.48 -10.20
C ARG A 357 8.29 10.79 -8.73
N SER A 358 8.02 12.06 -8.41
CA SER A 358 7.86 12.57 -7.04
C SER A 358 6.43 12.94 -6.68
N ASN A 359 5.47 12.80 -7.59
CA ASN A 359 4.06 12.97 -7.23
C ASN A 359 3.62 11.85 -6.26
N PRO A 360 2.81 12.17 -5.24
CA PRO A 360 2.43 11.19 -4.24
C PRO A 360 1.50 10.12 -4.81
N GLY A 361 1.61 8.92 -4.27
CA GLY A 361 0.70 7.81 -4.55
C GLY A 361 0.45 7.00 -3.29
N THR A 362 -0.62 6.25 -3.26
CA THR A 362 -0.94 5.32 -2.16
C THR A 362 -1.48 4.01 -2.71
N HIS A 363 -1.55 3.00 -1.86
CA HIS A 363 -2.20 1.73 -2.20
C HIS A 363 -3.64 1.90 -2.69
N SER A 364 -4.37 2.91 -2.18
CA SER A 364 -5.73 3.19 -2.67
C SER A 364 -5.78 3.65 -4.14
N HIS A 365 -4.66 4.12 -4.71
CA HIS A 365 -4.57 4.49 -6.13
C HIS A 365 -4.37 3.27 -7.05
N PHE A 366 -3.93 2.14 -6.49
CA PHE A 366 -3.55 0.98 -7.28
C PHE A 366 -4.69 0.43 -8.17
N PRO A 367 -5.91 0.17 -7.66
CA PRO A 367 -6.99 -0.34 -8.51
C PRO A 367 -7.37 0.61 -9.63
N ALA A 368 -7.50 1.92 -9.34
CA ALA A 368 -7.77 2.92 -10.37
C ALA A 368 -6.68 2.95 -11.46
N THR A 369 -5.42 2.77 -11.06
CA THR A 369 -4.28 2.72 -11.99
C THR A 369 -4.34 1.49 -12.89
N ILE A 370 -4.63 0.31 -12.34
CA ILE A 370 -4.76 -0.93 -13.12
C ILE A 370 -5.91 -0.83 -14.12
N LEU A 371 -7.08 -0.35 -13.67
CA LEU A 371 -8.25 -0.17 -14.54
C LEU A 371 -7.97 0.80 -15.69
N ASP A 372 -7.31 1.93 -15.43
CA ASP A 372 -6.92 2.87 -16.47
C ASP A 372 -5.96 2.25 -17.51
N LEU A 373 -4.93 1.54 -17.03
CA LEU A 373 -3.97 0.86 -17.91
C LEU A 373 -4.63 -0.27 -18.71
N ALA A 374 -5.66 -0.90 -18.17
CA ALA A 374 -6.46 -1.92 -18.84
C ALA A 374 -7.50 -1.32 -19.81
N GLY A 375 -7.73 0.00 -19.78
CA GLY A 375 -8.77 0.67 -20.56
C GLY A 375 -10.19 0.40 -20.05
N ILE A 376 -10.33 0.14 -18.75
CA ILE A 376 -11.58 -0.19 -18.06
C ILE A 376 -12.08 1.03 -17.30
N SER A 377 -13.38 1.27 -17.30
CA SER A 377 -14.01 2.35 -16.54
C SER A 377 -13.83 2.13 -15.03
N ARG A 378 -13.44 3.18 -14.33
CA ARG A 378 -13.29 3.15 -12.86
C ARG A 378 -14.63 3.23 -12.16
N PRO A 379 -14.89 2.46 -11.10
CA PRO A 379 -16.01 2.70 -10.19
C PRO A 379 -15.92 4.08 -9.52
N ASP A 380 -17.07 4.72 -9.33
CA ASP A 380 -17.15 6.08 -8.77
C ASP A 380 -16.77 6.13 -7.28
N ASP A 381 -16.96 5.02 -6.57
CA ASP A 381 -16.79 4.89 -5.12
C ASP A 381 -15.36 4.58 -4.65
N LEU A 382 -14.39 4.59 -5.56
CA LEU A 382 -12.96 4.55 -5.21
C LEU A 382 -12.56 5.81 -4.44
N ASP A 383 -11.70 5.66 -3.43
CA ASP A 383 -11.23 6.78 -2.60
C ASP A 383 -10.03 7.53 -3.23
N ALA A 384 -9.47 7.00 -4.31
CA ALA A 384 -8.34 7.60 -4.99
C ALA A 384 -8.48 7.51 -6.52
N THR A 385 -7.74 8.37 -7.22
CA THR A 385 -7.64 8.38 -8.68
C THR A 385 -6.46 7.51 -9.15
N SER A 386 -6.24 7.41 -10.46
CA SER A 386 -5.05 6.75 -11.01
C SER A 386 -3.77 7.54 -10.70
N LEU A 387 -2.64 6.83 -10.54
CA LEU A 387 -1.30 7.44 -10.42
C LEU A 387 -0.88 8.29 -11.63
N PHE A 388 -1.53 8.07 -12.76
CA PHE A 388 -1.28 8.81 -14.01
C PHE A 388 -2.29 9.93 -14.27
N ASP A 389 -3.23 10.14 -13.34
CA ASP A 389 -4.22 11.20 -13.45
C ASP A 389 -3.53 12.58 -13.28
N PRO A 390 -3.73 13.54 -14.20
CA PRO A 390 -3.14 14.87 -14.09
C PRO A 390 -3.69 15.69 -12.91
N ASP A 391 -4.92 15.41 -12.48
CA ASP A 391 -5.59 16.10 -11.37
C ASP A 391 -5.38 15.37 -10.02
N HIS A 392 -4.23 14.71 -9.87
CA HIS A 392 -3.87 13.95 -8.68
C HIS A 392 -3.84 14.83 -7.42
N THR A 393 -4.45 14.37 -6.32
CA THR A 393 -4.46 15.11 -5.05
C THR A 393 -3.06 15.19 -4.44
N GLU A 394 -2.73 16.35 -3.86
CA GLU A 394 -1.46 16.56 -3.13
C GLU A 394 -1.48 15.97 -1.70
N SER A 395 -2.64 15.49 -1.22
CA SER A 395 -2.85 15.13 0.17
C SER A 395 -3.55 13.78 0.33
N PHE A 396 -3.16 13.04 1.34
CA PHE A 396 -3.78 11.79 1.72
C PHE A 396 -3.66 11.55 3.23
N ASN A 397 -4.56 10.68 3.74
CA ASN A 397 -4.64 10.26 5.12
C ASN A 397 -3.78 9.02 5.39
N LEU A 398 -3.16 8.98 6.57
CA LEU A 398 -2.54 7.79 7.16
C LEU A 398 -3.24 7.49 8.48
N GLU A 399 -3.51 6.22 8.76
CA GLU A 399 -4.36 5.86 9.88
C GLU A 399 -4.00 4.50 10.49
N TYR A 400 -4.16 4.40 11.80
CA TYR A 400 -3.87 3.18 12.53
C TYR A 400 -4.58 3.15 13.89
N TRP A 401 -5.07 1.98 14.31
CA TRP A 401 -5.82 1.82 15.57
C TRP A 401 -5.38 0.62 16.39
N GLN A 402 -4.79 -0.39 15.77
CA GLN A 402 -4.46 -1.62 16.47
C GLN A 402 -3.53 -1.36 17.65
N ALA A 403 -3.74 -2.06 18.77
CA ALA A 403 -2.71 -2.17 19.78
C ALA A 403 -1.46 -2.77 19.15
N SER A 404 -0.31 -2.21 19.44
CA SER A 404 0.93 -2.82 19.04
C SER A 404 0.94 -4.28 19.48
N SER A 405 1.21 -5.21 18.59
CA SER A 405 1.61 -6.55 18.99
C SER A 405 2.75 -6.41 19.98
N LYS A 406 2.91 -7.33 20.94
CA LYS A 406 3.90 -7.30 22.04
C LYS A 406 5.33 -6.91 21.63
N LYS A 407 5.59 -6.71 20.33
CA LYS A 407 6.90 -6.44 19.75
C LYS A 407 7.12 -5.06 19.17
N THR A 408 6.12 -4.47 18.53
CA THR A 408 6.38 -3.30 17.69
C THR A 408 6.54 -2.00 18.47
N ILE A 409 5.74 -1.78 19.49
CA ILE A 409 5.85 -0.57 20.31
C ILE A 409 5.29 -0.90 21.69
N VAL A 410 6.14 -0.88 22.70
CA VAL A 410 5.68 -1.05 24.09
C VAL A 410 5.18 0.30 24.61
N ASP A 411 3.98 0.69 24.21
CA ASP A 411 3.24 1.70 24.94
C ASP A 411 2.19 1.03 25.85
N SER A 412 2.49 0.97 27.13
CA SER A 412 1.63 0.37 28.14
C SER A 412 0.23 1.03 28.25
N GLN A 413 0.05 2.21 27.65
CA GLN A 413 -1.19 2.97 27.65
C GLN A 413 -1.93 2.92 26.30
N ASN A 414 -1.47 2.10 25.33
CA ASN A 414 -2.08 1.95 24.01
C ASN A 414 -2.28 3.28 23.25
N ARG A 415 -1.32 4.23 23.34
CA ARG A 415 -1.40 5.55 22.71
C ARG A 415 -0.97 5.55 21.24
N THR A 416 -0.93 4.40 20.59
CA THR A 416 -0.39 4.22 19.23
C THR A 416 -1.38 4.51 18.12
N ALA A 417 -2.68 4.69 18.42
CA ALA A 417 -3.66 5.07 17.40
C ALA A 417 -3.44 6.51 16.93
N TYR A 418 -3.51 6.73 15.62
CA TYR A 418 -3.32 8.04 15.02
C TYR A 418 -4.15 8.24 13.75
N LYS A 419 -4.38 9.50 13.42
CA LYS A 419 -4.73 10.01 12.09
C LYS A 419 -3.68 11.02 11.68
N SER A 420 -3.09 10.81 10.51
CA SER A 420 -2.04 11.67 10.01
C SER A 420 -2.35 12.14 8.60
N LEU A 421 -1.83 13.29 8.24
CA LEU A 421 -1.95 13.94 6.95
C LEU A 421 -0.57 14.08 6.32
N ARG A 422 -0.42 13.61 5.08
CA ARG A 422 0.72 13.95 4.23
C ARG A 422 0.25 14.92 3.16
N ILE A 423 1.05 15.96 2.91
CA ILE A 423 0.89 16.88 1.78
C ILE A 423 2.19 16.89 1.01
N ILE A 424 2.14 16.51 -0.26
CA ILE A 424 3.31 16.45 -1.14
C ILE A 424 2.95 17.12 -2.46
N SER A 425 3.62 18.23 -2.73
CA SER A 425 3.50 19.00 -3.98
C SER A 425 4.83 19.66 -4.30
N LYS A 426 4.91 20.40 -5.39
CA LYS A 426 6.12 21.17 -5.73
C LYS A 426 6.49 22.24 -4.68
N ASP A 427 5.50 22.75 -3.93
CA ASP A 427 5.67 23.83 -2.96
C ASP A 427 5.77 23.31 -1.51
N PHE A 428 5.28 22.09 -1.25
CA PHE A 428 5.15 21.54 0.10
C PHE A 428 5.52 20.07 0.18
N ASN A 429 6.18 19.69 1.26
CA ASN A 429 6.35 18.31 1.70
C ASN A 429 6.17 18.30 3.22
N LEU A 430 4.94 18.03 3.67
CA LEU A 430 4.53 18.21 5.06
C LEU A 430 3.95 16.93 5.64
N TYR A 431 4.19 16.72 6.91
CA TYR A 431 3.58 15.69 7.74
C TYR A 431 2.89 16.36 8.93
N TYR A 432 1.64 15.97 9.19
CA TYR A 432 0.89 16.40 10.36
C TYR A 432 0.17 15.20 10.97
N SER A 433 0.24 15.02 12.29
CA SER A 433 -0.38 13.89 12.98
C SER A 433 -1.11 14.30 14.25
N VAL A 434 -2.24 13.66 14.49
CA VAL A 434 -2.99 13.72 15.76
C VAL A 434 -3.03 12.31 16.32
N TRP A 435 -2.48 12.16 17.53
CA TRP A 435 -2.47 10.91 18.27
C TRP A 435 -3.69 10.81 19.17
N CYS A 436 -4.11 9.60 19.51
CA CYS A 436 -5.26 9.39 20.38
C CYS A 436 -5.06 9.95 21.81
N SER A 437 -3.81 10.14 22.23
CA SER A 437 -3.45 10.85 23.47
C SER A 437 -3.79 12.34 23.45
N GLY A 438 -4.18 12.90 22.29
CA GLY A 438 -4.37 14.32 22.07
C GLY A 438 -3.09 15.07 21.68
N GLU A 439 -1.94 14.42 21.75
CA GLU A 439 -0.67 14.98 21.29
C GLU A 439 -0.65 15.13 19.76
N ARG A 440 0.15 16.07 19.26
CA ARG A 440 0.23 16.39 17.84
C ARG A 440 1.68 16.54 17.40
N GLU A 441 1.93 16.18 16.15
CA GLU A 441 3.22 16.37 15.50
C GLU A 441 3.07 17.08 14.17
N TYR A 442 4.03 17.92 13.87
CA TYR A 442 4.19 18.57 12.58
C TYR A 442 5.66 18.59 12.18
N TYR A 443 5.93 18.10 10.96
CA TYR A 443 7.26 18.13 10.36
C TYR A 443 7.20 18.75 8.97
N ASN A 444 8.15 19.65 8.69
CA ASN A 444 8.44 20.07 7.32
C ASN A 444 9.47 19.12 6.73
N MET A 445 9.01 18.16 5.95
CA MET A 445 9.83 17.07 5.41
C MET A 445 10.86 17.54 4.38
N ALA A 446 10.71 18.75 3.83
CA ALA A 446 11.72 19.34 2.94
C ALA A 446 13.00 19.72 3.71
N THR A 447 12.90 20.02 5.01
CA THR A 447 14.02 20.43 5.87
C THR A 447 14.35 19.41 6.96
N ASP A 448 13.41 18.56 7.33
CA ASP A 448 13.54 17.50 8.34
C ASP A 448 12.94 16.18 7.80
N LYS A 449 13.57 15.63 6.78
CA LYS A 449 13.14 14.38 6.14
C LYS A 449 13.17 13.17 7.08
N TYR A 450 13.85 13.29 8.23
CA TYR A 450 13.95 12.25 9.24
C TYR A 450 13.02 12.44 10.43
N GLN A 451 12.14 13.44 10.38
CA GLN A 451 11.10 13.67 11.40
C GLN A 451 11.65 13.73 12.82
N LEU A 452 12.78 14.43 13.04
CA LEU A 452 13.46 14.52 14.34
C LEU A 452 12.98 15.66 15.22
N LYS A 453 12.48 16.75 14.61
CA LYS A 453 12.12 17.97 15.32
C LYS A 453 10.64 18.30 15.15
N ASN A 454 9.81 17.92 16.12
CA ASN A 454 8.40 18.29 16.14
C ASN A 454 8.23 19.81 16.21
N LEU A 455 7.68 20.41 15.16
CA LEU A 455 7.42 21.85 15.07
C LEU A 455 5.99 22.24 15.45
N TYR A 456 5.15 21.30 15.90
CA TYR A 456 3.81 21.63 16.38
C TYR A 456 3.90 22.63 17.55
N GLY A 457 3.10 23.70 17.47
CA GLY A 457 3.14 24.79 18.44
C GLY A 457 4.32 25.79 18.28
N ARG A 458 5.24 25.52 17.34
CA ARG A 458 6.40 26.38 17.02
C ARG A 458 6.41 26.88 15.58
N THR A 459 5.35 26.61 14.83
CA THR A 459 5.14 27.09 13.46
C THR A 459 3.92 28.00 13.38
N ASP A 460 3.70 28.62 12.21
CA ASP A 460 2.57 29.52 11.98
C ASP A 460 1.23 28.84 12.31
N PRO A 461 0.44 29.37 13.26
CA PRO A 461 -0.87 28.83 13.59
C PRO A 461 -1.83 28.82 12.40
N ASN A 462 -1.67 29.73 11.44
CA ASN A 462 -2.51 29.74 10.24
C ASN A 462 -2.26 28.51 9.36
N LEU A 463 -1.02 28.05 9.24
CA LEU A 463 -0.71 26.78 8.58
C LEU A 463 -1.34 25.60 9.33
N LEU A 464 -1.12 25.51 10.65
CA LEU A 464 -1.67 24.40 11.46
C LEU A 464 -3.20 24.32 11.39
N ASN A 465 -3.90 25.45 11.36
CA ASN A 465 -5.35 25.48 11.20
C ASN A 465 -5.81 24.89 9.86
N ARG A 466 -5.02 25.05 8.77
CA ARG A 466 -5.35 24.44 7.46
C ARG A 466 -5.10 22.94 7.47
N LEU A 467 -3.98 22.51 8.06
CA LEU A 467 -3.66 21.08 8.17
C LEU A 467 -4.72 20.33 8.98
N ASP A 468 -5.14 20.90 10.10
CA ASP A 468 -6.18 20.33 10.95
C ASP A 468 -7.54 20.31 10.27
N ALA A 469 -7.92 21.39 9.56
CA ALA A 469 -9.16 21.44 8.78
C ALA A 469 -9.17 20.38 7.65
N LEU A 470 -8.04 20.20 6.96
CA LEU A 470 -7.92 19.19 5.92
C LEU A 470 -7.98 17.77 6.49
N LEU A 471 -7.30 17.51 7.62
CA LEU A 471 -7.40 16.24 8.34
C LEU A 471 -8.84 15.98 8.80
N SER A 472 -9.57 17.02 9.24
CA SER A 472 -10.99 16.92 9.64
C SER A 472 -11.94 16.56 8.49
N VAL A 473 -11.49 16.69 7.24
CA VAL A 473 -12.22 16.17 6.07
C VAL A 473 -11.77 14.74 5.76
N LEU A 474 -10.46 14.49 5.80
CA LEU A 474 -9.87 13.23 5.34
C LEU A 474 -10.02 12.07 6.33
N TYR A 475 -10.23 12.32 7.63
CA TYR A 475 -10.24 11.25 8.64
C TYR A 475 -11.33 10.19 8.42
N ASN A 476 -12.43 10.57 7.75
CA ASN A 476 -13.55 9.67 7.41
C ASN A 476 -14.13 9.95 6.01
N CYS A 477 -13.34 10.51 5.10
CA CYS A 477 -13.76 10.79 3.74
C CYS A 477 -14.15 9.51 2.98
N LYS A 478 -15.00 9.66 1.95
CA LYS A 478 -15.40 8.59 1.03
C LYS A 478 -15.43 9.10 -0.40
N GLY A 479 -14.95 8.28 -1.34
CA GLY A 479 -15.05 8.55 -2.77
C GLY A 479 -14.53 9.93 -3.16
N ASP A 480 -15.35 10.76 -3.79
CA ASP A 480 -14.95 12.08 -4.30
C ASP A 480 -14.45 13.04 -3.23
N VAL A 481 -14.90 12.89 -1.98
CA VAL A 481 -14.41 13.72 -0.87
C VAL A 481 -12.92 13.42 -0.60
N CYS A 482 -12.51 12.16 -0.70
CA CYS A 482 -11.11 11.79 -0.55
C CYS A 482 -10.25 12.28 -1.73
N LYS A 483 -10.81 12.19 -2.95
CA LYS A 483 -10.14 12.63 -4.19
C LYS A 483 -9.98 14.15 -4.29
N SER A 484 -10.91 14.92 -3.71
CA SER A 484 -10.95 16.38 -3.79
C SER A 484 -11.34 17.03 -2.46
N PRO A 485 -10.56 16.86 -1.38
CA PRO A 485 -10.96 17.22 -0.03
C PRO A 485 -11.13 18.73 0.18
N TRP A 486 -10.41 19.57 -0.57
CA TRP A 486 -10.55 21.02 -0.50
C TRP A 486 -11.95 21.51 -0.92
N ASN A 487 -12.65 20.78 -1.78
CA ASN A 487 -14.02 21.11 -2.20
C ASN A 487 -15.02 21.00 -1.04
N SER A 488 -14.75 20.16 -0.05
CA SER A 488 -15.58 20.07 1.18
C SER A 488 -15.46 21.30 2.06
N LEU A 489 -14.27 21.92 2.08
CA LEU A 489 -14.00 23.16 2.82
C LEU A 489 -14.39 24.42 2.03
N HIS A 490 -14.34 24.35 0.69
CA HIS A 490 -14.63 25.49 -0.20
C HIS A 490 -15.52 25.07 -1.37
N LYS A 491 -16.83 25.13 -1.16
CA LYS A 491 -17.85 24.74 -2.16
C LYS A 491 -17.85 25.60 -3.43
N ASP A 492 -17.17 26.75 -3.39
CA ASP A 492 -17.02 27.65 -4.55
C ASP A 492 -15.86 27.24 -5.49
N ASN A 493 -15.17 26.13 -5.20
CA ASN A 493 -14.05 25.57 -5.96
C ASN A 493 -12.86 26.55 -6.17
N LYS A 494 -12.72 27.61 -5.35
CA LYS A 494 -11.61 28.57 -5.45
C LYS A 494 -10.36 28.16 -4.71
N VAL A 495 -10.44 27.12 -3.89
CA VAL A 495 -9.33 26.53 -3.16
C VAL A 495 -9.20 25.07 -3.59
N LYS A 496 -8.10 24.74 -4.23
CA LYS A 496 -7.81 23.39 -4.74
C LYS A 496 -6.52 22.80 -4.17
N SER A 497 -5.79 23.59 -3.39
CA SER A 497 -4.49 23.22 -2.83
C SER A 497 -4.25 23.94 -1.50
N LEU A 498 -3.28 23.45 -0.73
CA LEU A 498 -2.79 24.15 0.46
C LEU A 498 -2.31 25.57 0.13
N LYS A 499 -1.65 25.75 -1.02
CA LYS A 499 -1.22 27.06 -1.49
C LYS A 499 -2.37 28.05 -1.63
N ASP A 500 -3.49 27.61 -2.17
CA ASP A 500 -4.69 28.45 -2.27
C ASP A 500 -5.28 28.73 -0.89
N ALA A 501 -5.34 27.71 -0.02
CA ALA A 501 -5.88 27.82 1.32
C ALA A 501 -5.08 28.79 2.20
N LEU A 502 -3.78 28.93 1.97
CA LEU A 502 -2.88 29.81 2.74
C LEU A 502 -3.05 31.30 2.41
N LYS A 503 -3.92 31.69 1.48
CA LYS A 503 -4.21 33.10 1.21
C LYS A 503 -4.79 33.77 2.47
N PRO A 504 -4.29 34.94 2.92
CA PRO A 504 -4.66 35.57 4.21
C PRO A 504 -6.17 35.82 4.38
N LYS A 505 -6.89 36.03 3.30
CA LYS A 505 -8.35 36.23 3.34
C LYS A 505 -9.13 35.06 3.97
N TYR A 506 -8.53 33.88 4.06
CA TYR A 506 -9.12 32.69 4.65
C TYR A 506 -8.72 32.43 6.12
N ASP A 507 -7.82 33.25 6.72
CA ASP A 507 -7.31 33.03 8.08
C ASP A 507 -8.40 32.93 9.12
N LYS A 508 -9.36 33.89 9.08
CA LYS A 508 -10.50 33.92 10.02
C LYS A 508 -11.37 32.68 9.88
N TYR A 509 -11.61 32.22 8.65
CA TYR A 509 -12.39 31.03 8.36
C TYR A 509 -11.76 29.79 8.98
N TYR A 510 -10.49 29.48 8.63
CA TYR A 510 -9.80 28.30 9.15
C TYR A 510 -9.59 28.32 10.66
N LYS A 511 -9.42 29.50 11.24
CA LYS A 511 -9.33 29.65 12.71
C LYS A 511 -10.63 29.29 13.41
N SER A 512 -11.77 29.45 12.76
CA SER A 512 -13.10 29.18 13.34
C SER A 512 -13.56 27.72 13.14
N LEU A 513 -12.85 26.94 12.32
CA LEU A 513 -13.24 25.54 12.09
C LEU A 513 -12.93 24.66 13.31
N PRO A 514 -13.78 23.67 13.60
CA PRO A 514 -13.53 22.69 14.63
C PRO A 514 -12.30 21.86 14.29
N LYS A 515 -11.64 21.31 15.32
CA LYS A 515 -10.40 20.53 15.17
C LYS A 515 -10.65 19.06 15.35
N PHE A 516 -9.92 18.25 14.56
CA PHE A 516 -9.97 16.80 14.69
C PHE A 516 -9.42 16.37 16.06
N ARG A 517 -10.05 15.36 16.68
CA ARG A 517 -9.59 14.69 17.90
C ARG A 517 -10.11 13.27 18.00
N PHE A 518 -9.42 12.47 18.78
CA PHE A 518 -9.96 11.25 19.38
C PHE A 518 -10.60 11.60 20.74
N LEU A 519 -11.68 10.90 21.10
CA LEU A 519 -12.27 11.01 22.45
C LEU A 519 -11.42 10.26 23.48
N LYS A 520 -10.84 9.11 23.08
CA LYS A 520 -9.93 8.29 23.90
C LYS A 520 -9.08 7.37 23.04
N CYS A 521 -8.00 6.83 23.58
CA CYS A 521 -7.26 5.77 22.93
C CYS A 521 -8.05 4.46 22.94
N LYS A 522 -8.33 3.93 21.76
CA LYS A 522 -8.90 2.59 21.53
C LYS A 522 -7.93 1.79 20.67
N VAL A 523 -7.97 0.48 20.82
CA VAL A 523 -7.14 -0.46 20.05
C VAL A 523 -7.88 -1.05 18.85
N TYR A 524 -8.94 -0.38 18.43
CA TYR A 524 -9.77 -0.72 17.29
C TYR A 524 -10.43 0.54 16.72
N TYR A 525 -10.81 0.47 15.48
CA TYR A 525 -11.56 1.54 14.81
C TYR A 525 -12.97 1.64 15.38
N ASP A 526 -13.34 2.85 15.74
CA ASP A 526 -14.69 3.20 16.19
C ASP A 526 -14.97 4.63 15.72
N VAL A 527 -15.89 4.77 14.77
CA VAL A 527 -16.23 6.05 14.18
C VAL A 527 -16.73 7.08 15.22
N ASP A 528 -17.42 6.62 16.27
CA ASP A 528 -17.93 7.51 17.33
C ASP A 528 -16.82 7.99 18.28
N ASN A 529 -15.63 7.38 18.21
CA ASN A 529 -14.46 7.80 18.97
C ASN A 529 -13.62 8.87 18.28
N GLU A 530 -13.94 9.18 17.02
CA GLU A 530 -13.22 10.11 16.17
C GLU A 530 -14.15 11.22 15.72
N GLY A 531 -13.67 12.46 15.70
CA GLY A 531 -14.50 13.56 15.25
C GLY A 531 -13.89 14.92 15.43
N THR A 532 -14.71 15.92 15.22
CA THR A 532 -14.34 17.35 15.39
C THR A 532 -15.11 17.96 16.54
N ASN A 533 -14.52 18.92 17.25
CA ASN A 533 -15.15 19.69 18.34
C ASN A 533 -15.23 21.17 18.00
#